data_1e6455c3db919d715e08e5e5e4772610
#
_entry.id   1e6455c3db919d715e08e5e5e4772610
#
_cell.length_a   1.000
_cell.length_b   1.000
_cell.length_c   1.000
_cell.angle_alpha   90.00
_cell.angle_beta   90.00
_cell.angle_gamma   90.00
#
_symmetry.space_group_name_H-M   'P 1'
#
loop_
_entity.id
_entity.type
_entity.pdbx_description
1 polymer ?
#
loop_
_entity_poly.entity_id
_entity_poly.type
_entity_poly.pdbx_seq_one_letter_code
_entity_poly.pdbx_strand_id
1 'polypeptide(L)'
;VIKNNGDEDTPEEQRQMHTGTGRIATLTMYPMSLYESKESSGEISFLELFDNKSLDIDGITSKLSIEELIMLACRGGWPDSLNVKSERAQLLIAKDYLNKVCEDDISRVDSVQRNPELARLILRSYARNLCTLAKKTAMLADVKVEMETTVQATFDEYVDALKRLFVLEDIDAWCPAIRSATAIRSGKKRCFIDPSIAVAAMGASPKSLE
;
A
#
# COMPACT_ATOMS: atom_id res chain seq x y z
N VAL A 1 -8.37 20.84 -11.75
CA VAL A 1 -8.82 20.87 -13.16
C VAL A 1 -8.82 19.44 -13.62
N ILE A 2 -10.00 18.88 -13.88
CA ILE A 2 -10.16 17.52 -14.43
C ILE A 2 -9.92 17.68 -15.93
N LYS A 3 -8.80 17.12 -16.44
CA LYS A 3 -8.58 17.02 -17.88
C LYS A 3 -9.38 15.82 -18.41
N ASN A 4 -10.18 16.04 -19.45
CA ASN A 4 -10.83 14.98 -20.18
C ASN A 4 -9.78 14.21 -21.01
N ASN A 5 -9.82 12.89 -20.94
CA ASN A 5 -9.02 12.00 -21.79
C ASN A 5 -9.39 12.20 -23.26
N GLY A 6 -8.54 12.87 -24.02
CA GLY A 6 -8.73 12.99 -25.47
C GLY A 6 -8.01 14.16 -26.16
N ASP A 7 -7.59 15.16 -25.43
CA ASP A 7 -6.84 16.27 -26.01
C ASP A 7 -5.33 16.04 -25.90
N GLU A 8 -4.67 15.81 -27.03
CA GLU A 8 -3.22 15.88 -27.11
C GLU A 8 -2.80 17.33 -26.81
N ASP A 9 -2.00 17.53 -25.76
CA ASP A 9 -1.46 18.84 -25.39
C ASP A 9 -0.66 19.40 -26.58
N THR A 10 -0.97 20.62 -27.01
CA THR A 10 -0.17 21.30 -28.04
C THR A 10 1.24 21.54 -27.51
N PRO A 11 2.27 21.67 -28.39
CA PRO A 11 3.65 21.96 -27.97
C PRO A 11 3.80 23.24 -27.13
N GLU A 12 2.88 24.19 -27.25
CA GLU A 12 2.83 25.42 -26.46
C GLU A 12 2.27 25.19 -25.05
N GLU A 13 1.26 24.31 -24.89
CA GLU A 13 0.70 23.91 -23.59
C GLU A 13 1.71 23.12 -22.78
N GLN A 14 2.51 22.27 -23.42
CA GLN A 14 3.64 21.56 -22.76
C GLN A 14 4.71 22.50 -22.23
N ARG A 15 4.92 23.68 -22.85
CA ARG A 15 5.87 24.70 -22.38
C ARG A 15 5.34 25.54 -21.22
N GLN A 16 4.03 25.56 -20.98
CA GLN A 16 3.39 26.35 -19.92
C GLN A 16 3.00 25.52 -18.69
N MET A 17 3.45 24.27 -18.56
CA MET A 17 3.25 23.50 -17.35
C MET A 17 4.00 24.15 -16.18
N HIS A 18 3.32 25.09 -15.53
CA HIS A 18 3.74 25.54 -14.21
C HIS A 18 3.70 24.35 -13.26
N THR A 19 4.84 24.03 -12.65
CA THR A 19 4.94 22.92 -11.68
C THR A 19 4.02 23.10 -10.47
N GLY A 20 3.39 24.27 -10.32
CA GLY A 20 2.57 24.60 -9.16
C GLY A 20 3.35 24.65 -7.85
N THR A 21 4.66 24.55 -7.90
CA THR A 21 5.55 24.58 -6.73
C THR A 21 5.24 25.79 -5.85
N GLY A 22 4.95 25.52 -4.58
CA GLY A 22 4.58 26.56 -3.60
C GLY A 22 3.10 27.05 -3.67
N ARG A 23 2.30 26.53 -4.61
CA ARG A 23 0.87 26.91 -4.77
C ARG A 23 -0.09 25.72 -4.69
N ILE A 24 0.43 24.51 -4.88
CA ILE A 24 -0.35 23.26 -4.85
C ILE A 24 0.14 22.42 -3.67
N ALA A 25 -0.76 22.07 -2.77
CA ALA A 25 -0.52 21.07 -1.73
C ALA A 25 -1.08 19.73 -2.18
N THR A 26 -0.35 18.66 -1.93
CA THR A 26 -0.80 17.29 -2.17
C THR A 26 -1.36 16.72 -0.88
N LEU A 27 -2.60 16.23 -0.94
CA LEU A 27 -3.21 15.46 0.14
C LEU A 27 -3.29 14.01 -0.31
N THR A 28 -2.62 13.13 0.44
CA THR A 28 -2.72 11.69 0.20
C THR A 28 -3.97 11.14 0.87
N MET A 29 -4.82 10.47 0.10
CA MET A 29 -5.98 9.77 0.60
C MET A 29 -5.64 8.29 0.76
N TYR A 30 -5.82 7.77 1.98
CA TYR A 30 -5.60 6.38 2.31
C TYR A 30 -6.88 5.55 2.17
N PRO A 31 -6.79 4.22 2.07
CA PRO A 31 -7.94 3.34 2.25
C PRO A 31 -8.65 3.61 3.59
N MET A 32 -9.94 3.29 3.68
CA MET A 32 -10.71 3.52 4.91
C MET A 32 -10.11 2.78 6.10
N SER A 33 -10.02 3.47 7.21
CA SER A 33 -9.76 2.88 8.52
C SER A 33 -10.97 2.10 9.05
N LEU A 34 -10.77 1.24 10.03
CA LEU A 34 -11.87 0.56 10.74
C LEU A 34 -12.82 1.52 11.45
N TYR A 35 -12.36 2.74 11.76
CA TYR A 35 -13.21 3.78 12.32
C TYR A 35 -14.16 4.38 11.28
N GLU A 36 -13.66 4.65 10.07
CA GLU A 36 -14.46 5.19 8.97
C GLU A 36 -15.49 4.17 8.46
N SER A 37 -15.13 2.89 8.46
CA SER A 37 -16.05 1.80 8.12
C SER A 37 -16.95 1.36 9.27
N LYS A 38 -16.86 2.01 10.45
CA LYS A 38 -17.68 1.81 11.65
C LYS A 38 -17.52 0.47 12.37
N GLU A 39 -16.44 -0.25 12.11
CA GLU A 39 -16.06 -1.45 12.87
C GLU A 39 -15.27 -1.12 14.14
N SER A 40 -14.59 0.04 14.19
CA SER A 40 -13.96 0.56 15.42
C SER A 40 -14.78 1.68 16.04
N SER A 41 -14.89 1.66 17.37
CA SER A 41 -15.56 2.73 18.14
C SER A 41 -14.76 4.05 18.16
N GLY A 42 -13.44 3.97 17.94
CA GLY A 42 -12.53 5.12 18.05
C GLY A 42 -12.32 5.59 19.51
N GLU A 43 -12.59 4.74 20.50
CA GLU A 43 -12.40 5.06 21.92
C GLU A 43 -10.95 5.39 22.27
N ILE A 44 -9.99 4.87 21.50
CA ILE A 44 -8.56 5.19 21.63
C ILE A 44 -8.11 5.92 20.37
N SER A 45 -7.66 7.17 20.54
CA SER A 45 -7.03 7.96 19.50
C SER A 45 -5.51 7.93 19.64
N PHE A 46 -4.80 7.65 18.54
CA PHE A 46 -3.34 7.71 18.52
C PHE A 46 -2.83 9.12 18.88
N LEU A 47 -3.51 10.16 18.42
CA LEU A 47 -3.16 11.54 18.73
C LEU A 47 -3.32 11.82 20.23
N GLU A 48 -4.40 11.35 20.81
CA GLU A 48 -4.69 11.54 22.24
C GLU A 48 -3.68 10.81 23.13
N LEU A 49 -3.17 9.65 22.71
CA LEU A 49 -2.10 8.95 23.42
C LEU A 49 -0.79 9.78 23.50
N PHE A 50 -0.51 10.63 22.51
CA PHE A 50 0.64 11.54 22.53
C PHE A 50 0.39 12.80 23.35
N ASP A 51 -0.83 13.35 23.30
CA ASP A 51 -1.16 14.62 23.93
C ASP A 51 -1.53 14.44 25.41
N ASN A 52 -2.14 13.33 25.79
CA ASN A 52 -2.62 13.06 27.15
C ASN A 52 -1.86 11.88 27.77
N LYS A 53 -0.81 12.20 28.52
CA LYS A 53 0.03 11.19 29.24
C LYS A 53 -0.71 10.43 30.35
N SER A 54 -1.88 10.90 30.77
CA SER A 54 -2.72 10.30 31.82
C SER A 54 -3.96 9.61 31.25
N LEU A 55 -4.00 9.37 29.94
CA LEU A 55 -5.11 8.66 29.33
C LEU A 55 -5.16 7.23 29.90
N ASP A 56 -6.28 6.94 30.57
CA ASP A 56 -6.55 5.59 31.07
C ASP A 56 -7.16 4.76 29.92
N ILE A 57 -6.44 3.73 29.52
CA ILE A 57 -6.87 2.80 28.48
C ILE A 57 -7.23 1.42 29.06
N ASP A 58 -7.15 1.25 30.38
CA ASP A 58 -7.46 -0.01 31.03
C ASP A 58 -8.95 -0.34 30.88
N GLY A 59 -9.24 -1.57 30.54
CA GLY A 59 -10.61 -2.06 30.38
C GLY A 59 -11.27 -1.73 29.04
N ILE A 60 -10.62 -0.95 28.16
CA ILE A 60 -11.12 -0.72 26.81
C ILE A 60 -10.87 -1.99 25.98
N THR A 61 -11.95 -2.56 25.41
CA THR A 61 -11.88 -3.78 24.61
C THR A 61 -12.49 -3.59 23.24
N SER A 62 -11.92 -4.24 22.25
CA SER A 62 -12.52 -4.33 20.92
C SER A 62 -13.77 -5.22 20.95
N LYS A 63 -14.78 -4.85 20.19
CA LYS A 63 -15.95 -5.72 19.93
C LYS A 63 -15.70 -6.77 18.86
N LEU A 64 -14.60 -6.59 18.08
CA LEU A 64 -14.22 -7.50 17.01
C LEU A 64 -13.54 -8.73 17.58
N SER A 65 -13.96 -9.92 17.13
CA SER A 65 -13.21 -11.16 17.32
C SER A 65 -11.95 -11.16 16.43
N ILE A 66 -11.05 -12.11 16.66
CA ILE A 66 -9.85 -12.29 15.83
C ILE A 66 -10.25 -12.69 14.40
N GLU A 67 -11.23 -13.57 14.26
CA GLU A 67 -11.74 -14.03 12.96
C GLU A 67 -12.35 -12.88 12.16
N GLU A 68 -13.14 -12.01 12.81
CA GLU A 68 -13.67 -10.81 12.20
C GLU A 68 -12.55 -9.86 11.77
N LEU A 69 -11.54 -9.65 12.61
CA LEU A 69 -10.39 -8.81 12.26
C LEU A 69 -9.60 -9.37 11.07
N ILE A 70 -9.40 -10.68 11.01
CA ILE A 70 -8.79 -11.36 9.86
C ILE A 70 -9.63 -11.14 8.59
N MET A 71 -10.96 -11.31 8.67
CA MET A 71 -11.84 -11.05 7.54
C MET A 71 -11.75 -9.59 7.08
N LEU A 72 -11.74 -8.62 7.99
CA LEU A 72 -11.61 -7.20 7.68
C LEU A 72 -10.25 -6.87 7.03
N ALA A 73 -9.17 -7.48 7.51
CA ALA A 73 -7.85 -7.34 6.89
C ALA A 73 -7.83 -7.91 5.45
N CYS A 74 -8.53 -9.01 5.19
CA CYS A 74 -8.66 -9.59 3.86
C CYS A 74 -9.56 -8.76 2.94
N ARG A 75 -10.64 -8.16 3.49
CA ARG A 75 -11.55 -7.27 2.77
C ARG A 75 -10.84 -5.96 2.36
N GLY A 76 -10.06 -5.38 3.29
CA GLY A 76 -9.41 -4.09 3.13
C GLY A 76 -10.35 -2.89 3.34
N GLY A 77 -9.75 -1.71 3.24
CA GLY A 77 -10.43 -0.41 3.39
C GLY A 77 -11.05 0.14 2.10
N TRP A 78 -11.57 -0.71 1.23
CA TRP A 78 -12.20 -0.32 -0.03
C TRP A 78 -13.64 0.14 0.20
N PRO A 79 -14.02 1.41 -0.16
CA PRO A 79 -15.38 1.92 0.07
C PRO A 79 -16.47 1.05 -0.59
N ASP A 80 -16.21 0.53 -1.78
CA ASP A 80 -17.17 -0.32 -2.50
C ASP A 80 -17.44 -1.64 -1.76
N SER A 81 -16.53 -2.10 -0.91
CA SER A 81 -16.74 -3.31 -0.11
C SER A 81 -17.92 -3.20 0.86
N LEU A 82 -18.26 -1.99 1.30
CA LEU A 82 -19.39 -1.75 2.20
C LEU A 82 -20.74 -1.91 1.50
N ASN A 83 -20.79 -1.74 0.19
CA ASN A 83 -22.00 -1.87 -0.62
C ASN A 83 -22.28 -3.32 -1.04
N VAL A 84 -21.32 -4.21 -0.82
CA VAL A 84 -21.40 -5.62 -1.23
C VAL A 84 -21.73 -6.50 -0.04
N LYS A 85 -22.84 -7.25 -0.12
CA LYS A 85 -23.30 -8.11 0.98
C LYS A 85 -22.58 -9.45 1.08
N SER A 86 -22.01 -9.93 0.00
CA SER A 86 -21.34 -11.24 -0.05
C SER A 86 -19.87 -11.10 0.35
N GLU A 87 -19.44 -11.75 1.41
CA GLU A 87 -18.02 -11.80 1.82
C GLU A 87 -17.12 -12.23 0.67
N ARG A 88 -17.52 -13.25 -0.09
CA ARG A 88 -16.77 -13.70 -1.27
C ARG A 88 -16.57 -12.57 -2.29
N ALA A 89 -17.58 -11.75 -2.52
CA ALA A 89 -17.49 -10.65 -3.47
C ALA A 89 -16.64 -9.50 -2.91
N GLN A 90 -16.71 -9.25 -1.59
CA GLN A 90 -15.83 -8.28 -0.93
C GLN A 90 -14.35 -8.65 -1.08
N LEU A 91 -14.01 -9.92 -0.91
CA LEU A 91 -12.63 -10.42 -1.06
C LEU A 91 -12.10 -10.38 -2.50
N LEU A 92 -12.99 -10.34 -3.51
CA LEU A 92 -12.59 -10.20 -4.91
C LEU A 92 -12.10 -8.79 -5.26
N ILE A 93 -12.55 -7.76 -4.55
CA ILE A 93 -12.19 -6.36 -4.84
C ILE A 93 -10.67 -6.17 -4.83
N ALA A 94 -10.00 -6.61 -3.75
CA ALA A 94 -8.54 -6.49 -3.63
C ALA A 94 -7.81 -7.31 -4.68
N LYS A 95 -8.33 -8.50 -5.02
CA LYS A 95 -7.74 -9.37 -6.04
C LYS A 95 -7.85 -8.76 -7.43
N ASP A 96 -9.01 -8.21 -7.77
CA ASP A 96 -9.24 -7.57 -9.06
C ASP A 96 -8.40 -6.29 -9.19
N TYR A 97 -8.28 -5.52 -8.10
CA TYR A 97 -7.39 -4.37 -8.04
C TYR A 97 -5.92 -4.79 -8.28
N LEU A 98 -5.42 -5.83 -7.59
CA LEU A 98 -4.07 -6.33 -7.79
C LEU A 98 -3.82 -6.75 -9.24
N ASN A 99 -4.77 -7.47 -9.86
CA ASN A 99 -4.67 -7.89 -11.25
C ASN A 99 -4.57 -6.66 -12.16
N LYS A 100 -5.43 -5.67 -11.98
CA LYS A 100 -5.44 -4.44 -12.78
C LYS A 100 -4.12 -3.67 -12.66
N VAL A 101 -3.59 -3.55 -11.45
CA VAL A 101 -2.27 -2.93 -11.22
C VAL A 101 -1.17 -3.65 -12.00
N CYS A 102 -1.13 -4.97 -11.95
CA CYS A 102 -0.08 -5.74 -12.62
C CYS A 102 -0.21 -5.75 -14.14
N GLU A 103 -1.43 -5.83 -14.66
CA GLU A 103 -1.69 -5.98 -16.10
C GLU A 103 -1.63 -4.66 -16.87
N ASP A 104 -2.11 -3.57 -16.24
CA ASP A 104 -2.28 -2.29 -16.93
C ASP A 104 -1.54 -1.13 -16.25
N ASP A 105 -1.87 -0.84 -14.99
CA ASP A 105 -1.53 0.44 -14.37
C ASP A 105 -0.02 0.61 -14.19
N ILE A 106 0.70 -0.48 -13.88
CA ILE A 106 2.15 -0.45 -13.69
C ILE A 106 2.91 -0.03 -14.96
N SER A 107 2.34 -0.28 -16.14
CA SER A 107 2.92 0.16 -17.41
C SER A 107 2.47 1.57 -17.79
N ARG A 108 1.29 2.01 -17.33
CA ARG A 108 0.73 3.33 -17.64
C ARG A 108 1.34 4.45 -16.81
N VAL A 109 1.85 4.15 -15.61
CA VAL A 109 2.37 5.18 -14.68
C VAL A 109 3.51 6.03 -15.26
N ASP A 110 4.25 5.52 -16.22
CA ASP A 110 5.36 6.19 -16.90
C ASP A 110 5.53 5.76 -18.36
N SER A 111 4.50 5.11 -18.93
CA SER A 111 4.50 4.59 -20.32
C SER A 111 5.60 3.57 -20.63
N VAL A 112 6.15 2.91 -19.60
CA VAL A 112 7.15 1.84 -19.75
C VAL A 112 6.45 0.49 -19.70
N GLN A 113 6.58 -0.30 -20.76
CA GLN A 113 6.02 -1.67 -20.77
C GLN A 113 6.69 -2.56 -19.73
N ARG A 114 5.89 -3.13 -18.84
CA ARG A 114 6.34 -4.00 -17.75
C ARG A 114 5.72 -5.38 -17.85
N ASN A 115 6.46 -6.38 -17.43
CA ASN A 115 5.99 -7.76 -17.38
C ASN A 115 5.04 -7.94 -16.17
N PRO A 116 3.76 -8.28 -16.36
CA PRO A 116 2.80 -8.51 -15.27
C PRO A 116 3.22 -9.60 -14.28
N GLU A 117 3.85 -10.68 -14.78
CA GLU A 117 4.29 -11.78 -13.92
C GLU A 117 5.43 -11.35 -12.99
N LEU A 118 6.38 -10.55 -13.49
CA LEU A 118 7.43 -9.99 -12.65
C LEU A 118 6.83 -9.06 -11.57
N ALA A 119 5.82 -8.25 -11.92
CA ALA A 119 5.11 -7.42 -10.95
C ALA A 119 4.44 -8.26 -9.86
N ARG A 120 3.77 -9.37 -10.23
CA ARG A 120 3.14 -10.30 -9.27
C ARG A 120 4.18 -10.95 -8.34
N LEU A 121 5.32 -11.38 -8.85
CA LEU A 121 6.39 -11.97 -8.05
C LEU A 121 6.99 -10.98 -7.06
N ILE A 122 7.21 -9.73 -7.49
CA ILE A 122 7.69 -8.66 -6.62
C ILE A 122 6.68 -8.40 -5.50
N LEU A 123 5.39 -8.26 -5.83
CA LEU A 123 4.34 -8.04 -4.83
C LEU A 123 4.21 -9.22 -3.87
N ARG A 124 4.33 -10.46 -4.35
CA ARG A 124 4.35 -11.66 -3.51
C ARG A 124 5.54 -11.69 -2.56
N SER A 125 6.74 -11.32 -3.02
CA SER A 125 7.92 -11.20 -2.15
C SER A 125 7.75 -10.09 -1.11
N TYR A 126 7.15 -8.95 -1.49
CA TYR A 126 6.79 -7.89 -0.54
C TYR A 126 5.79 -8.38 0.51
N ALA A 127 4.75 -9.09 0.10
CA ALA A 127 3.73 -9.62 1.01
C ALA A 127 4.31 -10.63 2.01
N ARG A 128 5.20 -11.52 1.55
CA ARG A 128 5.95 -12.44 2.41
C ARG A 128 6.80 -11.73 3.46
N ASN A 129 7.31 -10.56 3.12
CA ASN A 129 8.15 -9.73 3.98
C ASN A 129 7.38 -8.57 4.64
N LEU A 130 6.04 -8.65 4.70
CA LEU A 130 5.17 -7.63 5.27
C LEU A 130 5.58 -7.29 6.71
N CYS A 131 5.62 -6.00 7.02
CA CYS A 131 6.00 -5.47 8.34
C CYS A 131 7.40 -5.85 8.83
N THR A 132 8.31 -6.28 7.95
CA THR A 132 9.71 -6.57 8.28
C THR A 132 10.66 -5.48 7.74
N LEU A 133 11.92 -5.54 8.16
CA LEU A 133 13.01 -4.70 7.65
C LEU A 133 13.78 -5.40 6.51
N ALA A 134 13.13 -6.27 5.75
CA ALA A 134 13.77 -7.02 4.68
C ALA A 134 14.50 -6.12 3.70
N LYS A 135 15.73 -6.51 3.34
CA LYS A 135 16.51 -5.80 2.32
C LYS A 135 15.94 -6.10 0.92
N LYS A 136 15.98 -5.11 0.04
CA LYS A 136 15.58 -5.29 -1.36
C LYS A 136 16.34 -6.44 -2.06
N THR A 137 17.62 -6.67 -1.68
CA THR A 137 18.41 -7.79 -2.19
C THR A 137 17.87 -9.16 -1.79
N ALA A 138 17.31 -9.30 -0.59
CA ALA A 138 16.67 -10.54 -0.15
C ALA A 138 15.36 -10.79 -0.91
N MET A 139 14.56 -9.74 -1.10
CA MET A 139 13.33 -9.83 -1.92
C MET A 139 13.62 -10.11 -3.40
N LEU A 140 14.69 -9.54 -3.95
CA LEU A 140 15.16 -9.90 -5.30
C LEU A 140 15.56 -11.38 -5.40
N ALA A 141 16.17 -11.93 -4.35
CA ALA A 141 16.52 -13.36 -4.35
C ALA A 141 15.26 -14.25 -4.42
N ASP A 142 14.16 -13.86 -3.75
CA ASP A 142 12.88 -14.56 -3.88
C ASP A 142 12.37 -14.54 -5.34
N VAL A 143 12.44 -13.37 -6.01
CA VAL A 143 12.00 -13.21 -7.40
C VAL A 143 12.85 -14.03 -8.37
N LYS A 144 14.16 -14.11 -8.13
CA LYS A 144 15.10 -14.85 -8.98
C LYS A 144 14.87 -16.36 -9.00
N VAL A 145 14.13 -16.91 -8.05
CA VAL A 145 13.76 -18.33 -8.07
C VAL A 145 12.95 -18.67 -9.33
N GLU A 146 12.08 -17.75 -9.78
CA GLU A 146 11.24 -17.97 -10.98
C GLU A 146 11.73 -17.13 -12.19
N MET A 147 12.36 -15.97 -11.94
CA MET A 147 12.87 -15.06 -12.97
C MET A 147 14.36 -14.73 -12.73
N GLU A 148 15.22 -15.70 -13.00
CA GLU A 148 16.66 -15.70 -12.70
C GLU A 148 17.40 -14.49 -13.27
N THR A 149 17.01 -14.02 -14.47
CA THR A 149 17.66 -12.90 -15.17
C THR A 149 17.34 -11.53 -14.61
N THR A 150 16.43 -11.43 -13.62
CA THR A 150 16.06 -10.14 -13.03
C THR A 150 17.25 -9.51 -12.32
N VAL A 151 17.61 -8.30 -12.70
CA VAL A 151 18.68 -7.53 -12.04
C VAL A 151 18.11 -6.54 -11.00
N GLN A 152 18.98 -6.06 -10.09
CA GLN A 152 18.57 -5.15 -9.03
C GLN A 152 17.93 -3.87 -9.58
N ALA A 153 18.46 -3.30 -10.65
CA ALA A 153 17.92 -2.09 -11.27
C ALA A 153 16.46 -2.28 -11.72
N THR A 154 16.18 -3.38 -12.42
CA THR A 154 14.81 -3.72 -12.85
C THR A 154 13.87 -3.91 -11.66
N PHE A 155 14.32 -4.64 -10.62
CA PHE A 155 13.54 -4.78 -9.38
C PHE A 155 13.20 -3.42 -8.75
N ASP A 156 14.19 -2.52 -8.65
CA ASP A 156 14.01 -1.19 -8.08
C ASP A 156 13.05 -0.33 -8.90
N GLU A 157 13.12 -0.36 -10.24
CA GLU A 157 12.19 0.33 -11.14
C GLU A 157 10.73 -0.12 -10.96
N TYR A 158 10.49 -1.43 -10.79
CA TYR A 158 9.15 -1.94 -10.51
C TYR A 158 8.64 -1.49 -9.14
N VAL A 159 9.49 -1.56 -8.11
CA VAL A 159 9.13 -1.10 -6.76
C VAL A 159 8.80 0.39 -6.77
N ASP A 160 9.55 1.21 -7.49
CA ASP A 160 9.31 2.64 -7.59
C ASP A 160 8.02 2.96 -8.38
N ALA A 161 7.71 2.20 -9.42
CA ALA A 161 6.43 2.29 -10.13
C ALA A 161 5.24 1.94 -9.21
N LEU A 162 5.34 0.84 -8.45
CA LEU A 162 4.32 0.41 -7.49
C LEU A 162 4.12 1.43 -6.35
N LYS A 163 5.17 2.12 -5.92
CA LYS A 163 5.06 3.23 -4.95
C LYS A 163 4.36 4.46 -5.55
N ARG A 164 4.65 4.80 -6.79
CA ARG A 164 3.95 5.90 -7.49
C ARG A 164 2.47 5.60 -7.72
N LEU A 165 2.09 4.33 -7.83
CA LEU A 165 0.71 3.87 -7.88
C LEU A 165 0.05 3.75 -6.49
N PHE A 166 0.75 4.10 -5.41
CA PHE A 166 0.25 3.95 -4.04
C PHE A 166 -0.15 2.51 -3.68
N VAL A 167 0.54 1.51 -4.23
CA VAL A 167 0.34 0.10 -3.88
C VAL A 167 1.25 -0.28 -2.72
N LEU A 168 2.50 0.19 -2.76
CA LEU A 168 3.52 -0.01 -1.73
C LEU A 168 3.80 1.30 -1.00
N GLU A 169 3.87 1.23 0.32
CA GLU A 169 4.25 2.34 1.18
C GLU A 169 5.17 1.86 2.29
N ASP A 170 6.48 1.97 2.05
CA ASP A 170 7.47 1.61 3.06
C ASP A 170 7.49 2.67 4.18
N ILE A 171 7.48 2.22 5.43
CA ILE A 171 7.54 3.10 6.60
C ILE A 171 8.99 3.36 6.98
N ASP A 172 9.36 4.64 7.07
CA ASP A 172 10.67 5.07 7.53
C ASP A 172 10.89 4.79 9.02
N ALA A 173 12.15 4.58 9.39
CA ALA A 173 12.49 4.42 10.80
C ALA A 173 12.28 5.74 11.54
N TRP A 174 11.54 5.68 12.65
CA TRP A 174 11.40 6.81 13.54
C TRP A 174 12.60 6.93 14.49
N CYS A 175 13.09 8.14 14.68
CA CYS A 175 14.14 8.43 15.66
C CYS A 175 13.87 9.80 16.31
N PRO A 176 13.83 9.89 17.65
CA PRO A 176 13.54 11.14 18.34
C PRO A 176 14.67 12.18 18.23
N ALA A 177 15.89 11.75 17.95
CA ALA A 177 17.03 12.64 17.83
C ALA A 177 17.13 13.21 16.41
N ILE A 178 16.82 14.49 16.23
CA ILE A 178 16.75 15.21 14.93
C ILE A 178 18.02 15.06 14.08
N ARG A 179 19.19 14.96 14.71
CA ARG A 179 20.49 14.81 14.03
C ARG A 179 21.04 13.40 14.03
N SER A 180 20.24 12.40 14.37
CA SER A 180 20.69 11.01 14.41
C SER A 180 20.85 10.44 13.01
N ALA A 181 22.02 9.88 12.72
CA ALA A 181 22.24 9.10 11.51
C ALA A 181 21.47 7.76 11.52
N THR A 182 20.94 7.35 12.66
CA THR A 182 20.21 6.08 12.83
C THR A 182 18.96 6.04 11.93
N ALA A 183 18.18 7.11 11.88
CA ALA A 183 16.99 7.18 11.02
C ALA A 183 17.33 6.96 9.52
N ILE A 184 18.45 7.56 9.06
CA ILE A 184 18.91 7.45 7.66
C ILE A 184 19.48 6.05 7.37
N ARG A 185 20.15 5.43 8.34
CA ARG A 185 20.84 4.14 8.18
C ARG A 185 19.94 2.93 8.45
N SER A 186 18.81 3.14 9.09
CA SER A 186 17.85 2.09 9.38
C SER A 186 17.08 1.67 8.14
N GLY A 187 16.83 0.37 8.00
CA GLY A 187 15.97 -0.15 6.94
C GLY A 187 14.54 0.35 7.11
N LYS A 188 13.86 0.53 5.98
CA LYS A 188 12.42 0.82 5.96
C LYS A 188 11.62 -0.44 6.25
N LYS A 189 10.54 -0.33 7.01
CA LYS A 189 9.57 -1.41 7.18
C LYS A 189 8.77 -1.56 5.89
N ARG A 190 8.70 -2.79 5.37
CA ARG A 190 7.99 -3.09 4.12
C ARG A 190 6.49 -3.14 4.35
N CYS A 191 5.75 -2.29 3.68
CA CYS A 191 4.30 -2.20 3.85
C CYS A 191 3.59 -2.00 2.52
N PHE A 192 2.33 -2.44 2.49
CA PHE A 192 1.35 -2.07 1.47
C PHE A 192 0.50 -0.93 2.01
N ILE A 193 -0.15 -0.20 1.10
CA ILE A 193 -1.12 0.83 1.48
C ILE A 193 -2.35 0.23 2.19
N ASP A 194 -2.69 -1.02 1.85
CA ASP A 194 -3.82 -1.77 2.39
C ASP A 194 -3.44 -3.25 2.61
N PRO A 195 -3.78 -3.87 3.74
CA PRO A 195 -3.43 -5.24 4.04
C PRO A 195 -4.04 -6.26 3.06
N SER A 196 -5.21 -5.96 2.49
CA SER A 196 -5.89 -6.86 1.55
C SER A 196 -5.10 -7.09 0.27
N ILE A 197 -4.29 -6.11 -0.16
CA ILE A 197 -3.40 -6.26 -1.31
C ILE A 197 -2.32 -7.31 -1.02
N ALA A 198 -1.74 -7.30 0.19
CA ALA A 198 -0.77 -8.32 0.60
C ALA A 198 -1.40 -9.72 0.65
N VAL A 199 -2.61 -9.84 1.19
CA VAL A 199 -3.38 -11.09 1.21
C VAL A 199 -3.62 -11.60 -0.20
N ALA A 200 -4.07 -10.72 -1.12
CA ALA A 200 -4.29 -11.05 -2.52
C ALA A 200 -2.99 -11.49 -3.23
N ALA A 201 -1.86 -10.80 -2.97
CA ALA A 201 -0.56 -11.12 -3.56
C ALA A 201 -0.03 -12.49 -3.10
N MET A 202 -0.34 -12.91 -1.86
CA MET A 202 -0.02 -14.25 -1.36
C MET A 202 -0.99 -15.33 -1.84
N GLY A 203 -2.11 -14.98 -2.46
CA GLY A 203 -3.19 -15.91 -2.76
C GLY A 203 -3.84 -16.48 -1.51
N ALA A 204 -3.76 -15.77 -0.38
CA ALA A 204 -4.31 -16.17 0.90
C ALA A 204 -5.82 -15.89 0.99
N SER A 205 -6.44 -16.45 2.01
CA SER A 205 -7.86 -16.28 2.36
C SER A 205 -7.99 -16.12 3.87
N PRO A 206 -9.12 -15.65 4.40
CA PRO A 206 -9.35 -15.61 5.84
C PRO A 206 -9.03 -16.95 6.51
N LYS A 207 -9.55 -18.04 5.97
CA LYS A 207 -9.32 -19.40 6.48
C LYS A 207 -7.85 -19.84 6.49
N SER A 208 -6.98 -19.25 5.65
CA SER A 208 -5.55 -19.61 5.63
C SER A 208 -4.72 -18.76 6.59
N LEU A 209 -5.33 -17.74 7.20
CA LEU A 209 -4.72 -16.82 8.17
C LEU A 209 -5.16 -17.10 9.62
N GLU A 210 -6.21 -17.93 9.80
CA GLU A 210 -6.63 -18.50 11.09
C GLU A 210 -5.61 -19.57 11.57
#